data_a9525ecb9d1f4c7ba5a90f039c32419c
#
_entry.id   a9525ecb9d1f4c7ba5a90f039c32419c
#
_cell.length_a   1.000
_cell.length_b   1.000
_cell.length_c   1.000
_cell.angle_alpha   90.00
_cell.angle_beta   90.00
_cell.angle_gamma   90.00
#
_symmetry.space_group_name_H-M   'P 1'
#
loop_
_entity.id
_entity.type
_entity.pdbx_description
1 polymer ?
#
loop_
_entity_poly.entity_id
_entity_poly.type
_entity_poly.pdbx_seq_one_letter_code
_entity_poly.pdbx_strand_id
1 'polypeptide(L)'
;MFRFYIALWAAKFSQFMLRLLGRKGTYLAGKLAIKLCPDFLGRIGRPGTLIGVTGTNGKTTVSNMLNDIFASWGVELMNNRYGSNIDAGVASALIESAGLTGKCKKDIGVLEIDERSARLIYPYIKPDYLLITNLFRDSMRRNAHPQYIADILTKYIPRESKLILNADDLISSAVAPGNDRCYFGISRLPNEPEARENIVRDVRICPNCAGLLEYDFRRYNHIGQAHCPACGFSSPTPDYLLESIDFEKAVMSVSEAGGARAYKLVANAVYNIYNSLSVIALLREMGYPAEKIASAFEGLKVVQSRFWEEEINGKPLTVIMAKGLNAVACTLSFDYVSSEAGRKAVVLMLDDVFDQKESSENIAWLYDADFEFLNDPDVAQIVTVGVRSLDSKMRLLMAGVSEDKISAVTEEKDAAARVDIAGADKIFLLYELYRYDSAVAVRNQIAQRMKEA
;
A
#
# COMPACT_ATOMS: atom_id res chain seq x y z
N MET A 1 -21.78 -6.00 31.18
CA MET A 1 -20.63 -5.41 31.91
C MET A 1 -19.67 -6.46 32.45
N PHE A 2 -20.09 -7.44 33.27
CA PHE A 2 -19.20 -8.46 33.86
C PHE A 2 -18.38 -9.21 32.79
N ARG A 3 -19.01 -9.72 31.73
CA ARG A 3 -18.37 -10.44 30.62
C ARG A 3 -17.29 -9.61 29.93
N PHE A 4 -17.49 -8.30 29.80
CA PHE A 4 -16.50 -7.36 29.22
C PHE A 4 -15.24 -7.28 30.08
N TYR A 5 -15.37 -7.14 31.41
CA TYR A 5 -14.20 -7.05 32.28
C TYR A 5 -13.40 -8.36 32.33
N ILE A 6 -14.08 -9.51 32.33
CA ILE A 6 -13.40 -10.81 32.20
C ILE A 6 -12.60 -10.86 30.90
N ALA A 7 -13.22 -10.48 29.78
CA ALA A 7 -12.56 -10.46 28.47
C ALA A 7 -11.35 -9.50 28.45
N LEU A 8 -11.51 -8.29 28.99
CA LEU A 8 -10.45 -7.28 29.07
C LEU A 8 -9.26 -7.78 29.90
N TRP A 9 -9.50 -8.31 31.10
CA TRP A 9 -8.42 -8.74 31.99
C TRP A 9 -7.74 -10.00 31.47
N ALA A 10 -8.47 -10.95 30.94
CA ALA A 10 -7.91 -12.13 30.27
C ALA A 10 -7.02 -11.73 29.08
N ALA A 11 -7.47 -10.79 28.28
CA ALA A 11 -6.70 -10.29 27.13
C ALA A 11 -5.45 -9.53 27.58
N LYS A 12 -5.54 -8.65 28.59
CA LYS A 12 -4.37 -7.97 29.16
C LYS A 12 -3.35 -8.93 29.77
N PHE A 13 -3.82 -9.95 30.48
CA PHE A 13 -2.96 -11.00 31.00
C PHE A 13 -2.27 -11.76 29.86
N SER A 14 -3.01 -12.11 28.80
CA SER A 14 -2.45 -12.73 27.60
C SER A 14 -1.36 -11.86 26.95
N GLN A 15 -1.60 -10.53 26.81
CA GLN A 15 -0.58 -9.61 26.27
C GLN A 15 0.68 -9.60 27.16
N PHE A 16 0.50 -9.53 28.48
CA PHE A 16 1.60 -9.54 29.43
C PHE A 16 2.44 -10.82 29.31
N MET A 17 1.80 -11.99 29.29
CA MET A 17 2.48 -13.28 29.14
C MET A 17 3.22 -13.39 27.81
N LEU A 18 2.61 -12.94 26.71
CA LEU A 18 3.28 -12.95 25.40
C LEU A 18 4.50 -12.04 25.37
N ARG A 19 4.46 -10.88 26.01
CA ARG A 19 5.62 -9.98 26.14
C ARG A 19 6.74 -10.61 26.96
N LEU A 20 6.44 -11.32 28.04
CA LEU A 20 7.44 -12.08 28.80
C LEU A 20 8.13 -13.16 27.95
N LEU A 21 7.42 -13.71 26.96
CA LEU A 21 7.95 -14.69 26.00
C LEU A 21 8.60 -14.03 24.77
N GLY A 22 8.87 -12.71 24.81
CA GLY A 22 9.47 -11.97 23.70
C GLY A 22 8.56 -11.77 22.47
N ARG A 23 7.25 -12.07 22.59
CA ARG A 23 6.27 -11.92 21.51
C ARG A 23 5.44 -10.66 21.69
N LYS A 24 5.16 -9.93 20.59
CA LYS A 24 4.40 -8.65 20.65
C LYS A 24 2.92 -8.79 21.05
N GLY A 25 2.30 -9.96 20.89
CA GLY A 25 0.91 -10.22 21.31
C GLY A 25 -0.16 -9.38 20.60
N THR A 26 0.09 -8.93 19.38
CA THR A 26 -0.70 -7.93 18.66
C THR A 26 -1.99 -8.47 18.01
N TYR A 27 -2.23 -9.77 18.07
CA TYR A 27 -3.41 -10.42 17.49
C TYR A 27 -4.16 -11.28 18.52
N LEU A 28 -3.44 -12.14 19.24
CA LEU A 28 -4.04 -13.18 20.08
C LEU A 28 -4.91 -12.61 21.20
N ALA A 29 -4.48 -11.51 21.82
CA ALA A 29 -5.21 -10.87 22.90
C ALA A 29 -6.58 -10.32 22.43
N GLY A 30 -6.62 -9.65 21.28
CA GLY A 30 -7.86 -9.16 20.72
C GLY A 30 -8.79 -10.29 20.28
N LYS A 31 -8.24 -11.34 19.67
CA LYS A 31 -9.01 -12.55 19.32
C LYS A 31 -9.64 -13.19 20.55
N LEU A 32 -8.89 -13.30 21.66
CA LEU A 32 -9.40 -13.81 22.92
C LEU A 32 -10.51 -12.92 23.48
N ALA A 33 -10.32 -11.59 23.46
CA ALA A 33 -11.32 -10.65 23.95
C ALA A 33 -12.63 -10.74 23.19
N ILE A 34 -12.58 -10.74 21.85
CA ILE A 34 -13.77 -10.86 20.98
C ILE A 34 -14.45 -12.24 21.18
N LYS A 35 -13.68 -13.32 21.33
CA LYS A 35 -14.24 -14.65 21.61
C LYS A 35 -14.99 -14.70 22.94
N LEU A 36 -14.45 -14.07 23.97
CA LEU A 36 -15.08 -14.00 25.28
C LEU A 36 -16.24 -13.00 25.35
N CYS A 37 -16.18 -11.91 24.58
CA CYS A 37 -17.17 -10.86 24.53
C CYS A 37 -17.34 -10.40 23.08
N PRO A 38 -18.30 -10.94 22.30
CA PRO A 38 -18.45 -10.65 20.87
C PRO A 38 -18.64 -9.17 20.52
N ASP A 39 -19.26 -8.39 21.42
CA ASP A 39 -19.43 -6.94 21.31
C ASP A 39 -18.33 -6.12 22.01
N PHE A 40 -17.15 -6.73 22.21
CA PHE A 40 -16.02 -6.14 22.95
C PHE A 40 -15.59 -4.80 22.38
N LEU A 41 -15.51 -4.66 21.06
CA LEU A 41 -15.12 -3.43 20.37
C LEU A 41 -16.07 -2.27 20.68
N GLY A 42 -17.36 -2.56 20.90
CA GLY A 42 -18.35 -1.54 21.25
C GLY A 42 -18.34 -1.11 22.73
N ARG A 43 -17.56 -1.82 23.57
CA ARG A 43 -17.51 -1.56 25.03
C ARG A 43 -16.18 -0.98 25.50
N ILE A 44 -15.10 -1.23 24.76
CA ILE A 44 -13.79 -0.70 25.09
C ILE A 44 -13.71 0.79 24.72
N GLY A 45 -13.05 1.59 25.60
CA GLY A 45 -12.85 3.02 25.34
C GLY A 45 -11.95 3.26 24.13
N ARG A 46 -12.31 4.25 23.30
CA ARG A 46 -11.53 4.74 22.18
C ARG A 46 -10.84 6.07 22.52
N PRO A 47 -9.80 6.47 21.76
CA PRO A 47 -9.23 7.83 21.84
C PRO A 47 -10.27 8.92 21.58
N GLY A 48 -9.98 10.14 22.02
CA GLY A 48 -10.82 11.31 21.76
C GLY A 48 -10.96 11.61 20.27
N THR A 49 -9.84 11.52 19.53
CA THR A 49 -9.82 11.60 18.07
C THR A 49 -9.29 10.28 17.48
N LEU A 50 -10.04 9.70 16.58
CA LEU A 50 -9.67 8.43 15.94
C LEU A 50 -9.59 8.60 14.43
N ILE A 51 -8.44 8.27 13.88
CA ILE A 51 -8.14 8.23 12.44
C ILE A 51 -8.18 6.79 11.99
N GLY A 52 -8.99 6.48 10.97
CA GLY A 52 -8.94 5.24 10.24
C GLY A 52 -8.15 5.41 8.94
N VAL A 53 -7.31 4.43 8.60
CA VAL A 53 -6.61 4.37 7.31
C VAL A 53 -6.96 3.05 6.64
N THR A 54 -7.54 3.13 5.46
CA THR A 54 -7.95 1.98 4.66
C THR A 54 -7.59 2.18 3.18
N GLY A 55 -7.80 1.15 2.35
CA GLY A 55 -7.48 1.17 0.91
C GLY A 55 -6.56 0.02 0.51
N THR A 56 -6.48 -0.31 -0.77
CA THR A 56 -5.76 -1.48 -1.25
C THR A 56 -4.25 -1.38 -1.03
N ASN A 57 -3.65 -0.26 -1.41
CA ASN A 57 -2.21 -0.01 -1.28
C ASN A 57 -1.95 1.28 -0.48
N GLY A 58 -0.80 1.37 0.19
CA GLY A 58 -0.38 2.58 0.91
C GLY A 58 -0.79 2.66 2.39
N LYS A 59 -1.74 1.86 2.88
CA LYS A 59 -2.23 1.88 4.28
C LYS A 59 -1.12 1.97 5.33
N THR A 60 -0.20 1.03 5.29
CA THR A 60 0.90 0.93 6.26
C THR A 60 1.86 2.11 6.15
N THR A 61 2.14 2.58 4.92
CA THR A 61 2.98 3.76 4.69
C THR A 61 2.34 5.00 5.31
N VAL A 62 1.07 5.26 5.01
CA VAL A 62 0.31 6.39 5.55
C VAL A 62 0.22 6.32 7.08
N SER A 63 -0.13 5.16 7.64
CA SER A 63 -0.20 4.96 9.09
C SER A 63 1.16 5.21 9.76
N ASN A 64 2.25 4.75 9.15
CA ASN A 64 3.61 4.99 9.67
C ASN A 64 3.99 6.47 9.60
N MET A 65 3.70 7.15 8.48
CA MET A 65 3.96 8.60 8.35
C MET A 65 3.21 9.38 9.42
N LEU A 66 1.93 9.08 9.66
CA LEU A 66 1.15 9.71 10.73
C LEU A 66 1.77 9.43 12.10
N ASN A 67 2.16 8.19 12.40
CA ASN A 67 2.80 7.85 13.66
C ASN A 67 4.11 8.65 13.86
N ASP A 68 4.95 8.74 12.84
CA ASP A 68 6.24 9.41 12.91
C ASP A 68 6.07 10.94 13.04
N ILE A 69 5.08 11.54 12.34
CA ILE A 69 4.72 12.96 12.46
C ILE A 69 4.23 13.28 13.89
N PHE A 70 3.26 12.54 14.41
CA PHE A 70 2.74 12.77 15.75
C PHE A 70 3.81 12.54 16.82
N ALA A 71 4.68 11.55 16.64
CA ALA A 71 5.83 11.33 17.53
C ALA A 71 6.80 12.52 17.50
N SER A 72 7.07 13.12 16.34
CA SER A 72 7.89 14.32 16.22
C SER A 72 7.28 15.54 16.96
N TRP A 73 5.97 15.55 17.13
CA TRP A 73 5.24 16.55 17.91
C TRP A 73 5.11 16.19 19.41
N GLY A 74 5.74 15.11 19.85
CA GLY A 74 5.66 14.63 21.23
C GLY A 74 4.31 14.01 21.61
N VAL A 75 3.48 13.65 20.63
CA VAL A 75 2.16 13.04 20.85
C VAL A 75 2.26 11.53 20.76
N GLU A 76 1.91 10.86 21.85
CA GLU A 76 1.85 9.40 21.87
C GLU A 76 0.50 8.90 21.36
N LEU A 77 0.51 8.14 20.28
CA LEU A 77 -0.67 7.59 19.64
C LEU A 77 -1.08 6.20 20.18
N MET A 78 -2.38 5.93 20.13
CA MET A 78 -2.89 4.56 20.04
C MET A 78 -2.77 4.11 18.57
N ASN A 79 -2.16 2.97 18.29
CA ASN A 79 -2.03 2.46 16.93
C ASN A 79 -1.91 0.92 16.89
N ASN A 80 -2.12 0.35 15.70
CA ASN A 80 -1.90 -1.09 15.43
C ASN A 80 -0.71 -1.34 14.49
N ARG A 81 0.29 -0.43 14.46
CA ARG A 81 1.47 -0.45 13.56
C ARG A 81 2.18 -1.80 13.48
N TYR A 82 2.27 -2.52 14.60
CA TYR A 82 2.96 -3.81 14.69
C TYR A 82 2.00 -5.00 14.73
N GLY A 83 0.72 -4.76 14.47
CA GLY A 83 -0.33 -5.74 14.57
C GLY A 83 -1.08 -5.99 13.27
N SER A 84 -2.15 -6.77 13.40
CA SER A 84 -3.06 -7.04 12.30
C SER A 84 -4.03 -5.86 12.10
N ASN A 85 -4.45 -5.64 10.87
CA ASN A 85 -5.43 -4.62 10.44
C ASN A 85 -6.88 -5.14 10.40
N ILE A 86 -7.13 -6.33 10.95
CA ILE A 86 -8.47 -6.90 11.12
C ILE A 86 -8.99 -6.65 12.56
N ASP A 87 -10.22 -7.03 12.83
CA ASP A 87 -10.93 -6.81 14.10
C ASP A 87 -10.11 -7.22 15.35
N ALA A 88 -9.46 -8.39 15.34
CA ALA A 88 -8.62 -8.84 16.44
C ALA A 88 -7.37 -7.96 16.66
N GLY A 89 -6.78 -7.44 15.60
CA GLY A 89 -5.66 -6.51 15.69
C GLY A 89 -6.08 -5.15 16.25
N VAL A 90 -7.19 -4.61 15.78
CA VAL A 90 -7.81 -3.38 16.30
C VAL A 90 -8.16 -3.55 17.79
N ALA A 91 -8.79 -4.66 18.19
CA ALA A 91 -9.07 -4.95 19.58
C ALA A 91 -7.78 -5.00 20.43
N SER A 92 -6.71 -5.61 19.92
CA SER A 92 -5.43 -5.68 20.62
C SER A 92 -4.81 -4.29 20.85
N ALA A 93 -4.87 -3.40 19.88
CA ALA A 93 -4.38 -2.02 20.00
C ALA A 93 -5.18 -1.21 21.03
N LEU A 94 -6.51 -1.35 21.01
CA LEU A 94 -7.38 -0.72 22.01
C LEU A 94 -7.11 -1.26 23.42
N ILE A 95 -6.94 -2.58 23.60
CA ILE A 95 -6.59 -3.21 24.89
C ILE A 95 -5.25 -2.69 25.39
N GLU A 96 -4.24 -2.56 24.53
CA GLU A 96 -2.92 -2.04 24.89
C GLU A 96 -3.01 -0.60 25.42
N SER A 97 -3.79 0.25 24.75
CA SER A 97 -3.96 1.66 25.09
C SER A 97 -4.93 1.90 26.26
N ALA A 98 -5.73 0.91 26.64
CA ALA A 98 -6.71 1.05 27.72
C ALA A 98 -6.12 0.75 29.10
N GLY A 99 -6.69 1.37 30.15
CA GLY A 99 -6.49 0.99 31.53
C GLY A 99 -7.23 -0.31 31.92
N LEU A 100 -7.15 -0.68 33.20
CA LEU A 100 -7.87 -1.84 33.74
C LEU A 100 -9.40 -1.67 33.75
N THR A 101 -9.87 -0.44 33.68
CA THR A 101 -11.30 -0.09 33.54
C THR A 101 -11.80 -0.07 32.11
N GLY A 102 -10.91 -0.29 31.13
CA GLY A 102 -11.25 -0.21 29.71
C GLY A 102 -11.23 1.21 29.11
N LYS A 103 -10.93 2.25 29.89
CA LYS A 103 -10.78 3.63 29.36
C LYS A 103 -9.47 3.73 28.58
N CYS A 104 -9.53 4.33 27.38
CA CYS A 104 -8.33 4.66 26.60
C CYS A 104 -7.51 5.74 27.33
N LYS A 105 -6.19 5.63 27.26
CA LYS A 105 -5.23 6.56 27.90
C LYS A 105 -4.60 7.53 26.90
N LYS A 106 -4.94 7.41 25.61
CA LYS A 106 -4.41 8.23 24.52
C LYS A 106 -5.50 9.12 23.95
N ASP A 107 -5.13 10.35 23.62
CA ASP A 107 -6.06 11.33 23.07
C ASP A 107 -6.31 11.10 21.57
N ILE A 108 -5.29 10.65 20.85
CA ILE A 108 -5.35 10.42 19.40
C ILE A 108 -5.01 8.96 19.10
N GLY A 109 -5.71 8.39 18.11
CA GLY A 109 -5.43 7.06 17.60
C GLY A 109 -5.38 7.00 16.08
N VAL A 110 -4.51 6.16 15.55
CA VAL A 110 -4.40 5.82 14.13
C VAL A 110 -4.56 4.32 13.98
N LEU A 111 -5.60 3.89 13.29
CA LEU A 111 -5.87 2.49 13.01
C LEU A 111 -5.78 2.20 11.51
N GLU A 112 -4.87 1.32 11.15
CA GLU A 112 -4.91 0.66 9.85
C GLU A 112 -6.03 -0.38 9.86
N ILE A 113 -6.97 -0.31 8.91
CA ILE A 113 -8.15 -1.16 8.84
C ILE A 113 -8.22 -1.82 7.45
N ASP A 114 -8.27 -3.14 7.43
CA ASP A 114 -8.52 -3.91 6.21
C ASP A 114 -9.95 -3.62 5.71
N GLU A 115 -10.12 -3.39 4.43
CA GLU A 115 -11.35 -2.93 3.80
C GLU A 115 -12.53 -3.90 4.05
N ARG A 116 -12.27 -5.21 4.06
CA ARG A 116 -13.30 -6.23 4.28
C ARG A 116 -13.64 -6.39 5.76
N SER A 117 -12.70 -6.00 6.64
CA SER A 117 -12.92 -5.97 8.09
C SER A 117 -13.77 -4.79 8.52
N ALA A 118 -14.01 -3.81 7.64
CA ALA A 118 -14.92 -2.68 7.87
C ALA A 118 -16.27 -3.12 8.44
N ARG A 119 -16.87 -4.19 7.90
CA ARG A 119 -18.14 -4.78 8.38
C ARG A 119 -18.11 -5.29 9.82
N LEU A 120 -16.93 -5.63 10.35
CA LEU A 120 -16.75 -6.15 11.71
C LEU A 120 -16.33 -5.06 12.69
N ILE A 121 -15.71 -3.98 12.18
CA ILE A 121 -15.11 -2.92 12.99
C ILE A 121 -16.02 -1.70 13.09
N TYR A 122 -16.47 -1.14 11.97
CA TYR A 122 -17.23 0.12 11.95
C TYR A 122 -18.59 0.11 12.66
N PRO A 123 -19.30 -1.02 12.81
CA PRO A 123 -20.49 -1.04 13.67
C PRO A 123 -20.21 -0.67 15.13
N TYR A 124 -18.96 -0.79 15.57
CA TYR A 124 -18.52 -0.58 16.95
C TYR A 124 -17.53 0.58 17.09
N ILE A 125 -16.62 0.71 16.14
CA ILE A 125 -15.54 1.70 16.16
C ILE A 125 -15.77 2.68 15.02
N LYS A 126 -16.00 3.93 15.35
CA LYS A 126 -16.34 5.00 14.42
C LYS A 126 -15.18 5.99 14.36
N PRO A 127 -14.34 5.97 13.32
CA PRO A 127 -13.31 6.97 13.11
C PRO A 127 -13.93 8.37 12.92
N ASP A 128 -13.31 9.38 13.49
CA ASP A 128 -13.67 10.77 13.25
C ASP A 128 -13.22 11.20 11.84
N TYR A 129 -12.04 10.72 11.41
CA TYR A 129 -11.49 10.87 10.06
C TYR A 129 -11.20 9.50 9.47
N LEU A 130 -11.55 9.30 8.22
CA LEU A 130 -11.26 8.07 7.49
C LEU A 130 -10.56 8.40 6.17
N LEU A 131 -9.28 8.04 6.08
CA LEU A 131 -8.50 8.20 4.89
C LEU A 131 -8.57 6.91 4.06
N ILE A 132 -8.98 7.03 2.80
CA ILE A 132 -8.97 5.95 1.82
C ILE A 132 -7.91 6.26 0.76
N THR A 133 -6.85 5.47 0.75
CA THR A 133 -5.69 5.73 -0.13
C THR A 133 -6.02 5.50 -1.61
N ASN A 134 -6.57 4.34 -1.91
CA ASN A 134 -7.01 3.90 -3.24
C ASN A 134 -7.77 2.57 -3.15
N LEU A 135 -8.52 2.22 -4.18
CA LEU A 135 -9.21 0.95 -4.28
C LEU A 135 -8.91 0.27 -5.62
N PHE A 136 -8.21 -0.85 -5.58
CA PHE A 136 -7.87 -1.69 -6.72
C PHE A 136 -8.42 -3.10 -6.56
N ARG A 137 -8.26 -3.91 -7.60
CA ARG A 137 -8.35 -5.35 -7.48
C ARG A 137 -7.35 -5.81 -6.42
N ASP A 138 -7.84 -6.44 -5.36
CA ASP A 138 -6.99 -7.10 -4.37
C ASP A 138 -6.83 -8.58 -4.75
N SER A 139 -6.05 -9.29 -3.99
CA SER A 139 -5.77 -10.71 -4.19
C SER A 139 -7.01 -11.48 -4.69
N MET A 140 -6.89 -12.09 -5.86
CA MET A 140 -7.92 -12.95 -6.48
C MET A 140 -8.45 -14.05 -5.54
N ARG A 141 -7.60 -14.51 -4.62
CA ARG A 141 -7.92 -15.52 -3.61
C ARG A 141 -8.99 -15.02 -2.63
N ARG A 142 -9.04 -13.72 -2.37
CA ARG A 142 -9.92 -13.16 -1.34
C ARG A 142 -11.15 -12.48 -1.91
N ASN A 143 -10.96 -11.67 -2.91
CA ASN A 143 -11.97 -11.03 -3.74
C ASN A 143 -11.32 -10.05 -4.72
N ALA A 144 -11.45 -10.29 -5.99
CA ALA A 144 -10.73 -9.54 -7.00
C ALA A 144 -11.37 -8.19 -7.36
N HIS A 145 -12.71 -8.06 -7.24
CA HIS A 145 -13.40 -6.92 -7.83
C HIS A 145 -13.45 -5.71 -6.89
N PRO A 146 -12.92 -4.52 -7.30
CA PRO A 146 -12.87 -3.35 -6.44
C PRO A 146 -14.26 -2.82 -6.05
N GLN A 147 -15.30 -3.04 -6.90
CA GLN A 147 -16.68 -2.64 -6.61
C GLN A 147 -17.23 -3.31 -5.34
N TYR A 148 -16.94 -4.61 -5.14
CA TYR A 148 -17.39 -5.31 -3.92
C TYR A 148 -16.77 -4.68 -2.66
N ILE A 149 -15.52 -4.25 -2.73
CA ILE A 149 -14.85 -3.55 -1.64
C ILE A 149 -15.49 -2.17 -1.41
N ALA A 150 -15.74 -1.42 -2.49
CA ALA A 150 -16.41 -0.13 -2.43
C ALA A 150 -17.82 -0.24 -1.82
N ASP A 151 -18.56 -1.29 -2.15
CA ASP A 151 -19.91 -1.58 -1.60
C ASP A 151 -19.83 -1.88 -0.10
N ILE A 152 -18.87 -2.69 0.36
CA ILE A 152 -18.64 -2.92 1.79
C ILE A 152 -18.36 -1.60 2.50
N LEU A 153 -17.42 -0.81 2.00
CA LEU A 153 -17.06 0.47 2.60
C LEU A 153 -18.27 1.41 2.63
N THR A 154 -18.98 1.56 1.51
CA THR A 154 -20.18 2.40 1.42
C THR A 154 -21.26 2.00 2.42
N LYS A 155 -21.43 0.70 2.64
CA LYS A 155 -22.45 0.17 3.56
C LYS A 155 -22.11 0.37 5.03
N TYR A 156 -20.82 0.28 5.39
CA TYR A 156 -20.41 0.18 6.80
C TYR A 156 -19.68 1.42 7.33
N ILE A 157 -19.17 2.31 6.48
CA ILE A 157 -18.57 3.57 6.93
C ILE A 157 -19.57 4.37 7.75
N PRO A 158 -19.21 4.79 8.97
CA PRO A 158 -20.08 5.60 9.81
C PRO A 158 -20.38 6.94 9.17
N ARG A 159 -21.64 7.37 9.21
CA ARG A 159 -22.10 8.60 8.57
C ARG A 159 -21.40 9.86 9.09
N GLU A 160 -20.98 9.83 10.33
CA GLU A 160 -20.28 10.90 11.03
C GLU A 160 -18.79 11.02 10.68
N SER A 161 -18.20 10.01 10.04
CA SER A 161 -16.79 10.06 9.66
C SER A 161 -16.57 11.04 8.51
N LYS A 162 -15.59 11.95 8.64
CA LYS A 162 -15.12 12.77 7.54
C LYS A 162 -14.16 11.96 6.68
N LEU A 163 -14.40 11.92 5.37
CA LEU A 163 -13.61 11.13 4.43
C LEU A 163 -12.51 11.96 3.76
N ILE A 164 -11.31 11.38 3.67
CA ILE A 164 -10.18 11.94 2.93
C ILE A 164 -9.93 11.01 1.75
N LEU A 165 -10.24 11.44 0.54
CA LEU A 165 -10.37 10.60 -0.66
C LEU A 165 -9.45 11.05 -1.78
N ASN A 166 -9.02 10.10 -2.61
CA ASN A 166 -8.23 10.37 -3.80
C ASN A 166 -9.16 10.78 -4.96
N ALA A 167 -9.06 12.02 -5.44
CA ALA A 167 -9.82 12.53 -6.58
C ALA A 167 -9.49 11.81 -7.89
N ASP A 168 -8.25 11.32 -8.02
CA ASP A 168 -7.76 10.62 -9.19
C ASP A 168 -8.16 9.13 -9.22
N ASP A 169 -8.84 8.64 -8.17
CA ASP A 169 -9.38 7.29 -8.07
C ASP A 169 -10.92 7.32 -8.06
N LEU A 170 -11.54 7.12 -9.21
CA LEU A 170 -13.00 7.15 -9.35
C LEU A 170 -13.74 6.09 -8.52
N ILE A 171 -13.06 5.03 -8.08
CA ILE A 171 -13.69 4.00 -7.25
C ILE A 171 -13.73 4.48 -5.79
N SER A 172 -12.58 4.91 -5.23
CA SER A 172 -12.53 5.36 -3.85
C SER A 172 -13.26 6.68 -3.65
N SER A 173 -13.21 7.59 -4.62
CA SER A 173 -13.89 8.89 -4.55
C SER A 173 -15.42 8.77 -4.49
N ALA A 174 -16.00 7.69 -5.00
CA ALA A 174 -17.44 7.43 -4.99
C ALA A 174 -17.95 6.75 -3.72
N VAL A 175 -17.06 6.28 -2.82
CA VAL A 175 -17.44 5.55 -1.60
C VAL A 175 -18.23 6.45 -0.65
N ALA A 176 -19.32 5.90 -0.04
CA ALA A 176 -20.15 6.54 0.98
C ALA A 176 -20.53 7.99 0.64
N PRO A 177 -21.27 8.24 -0.46
CA PRO A 177 -21.47 9.58 -1.06
C PRO A 177 -22.18 10.58 -0.15
N GLY A 178 -22.73 10.11 0.94
CA GLY A 178 -23.41 10.96 1.88
C GLY A 178 -22.54 11.53 2.99
N ASN A 179 -21.29 11.12 3.18
CA ASN A 179 -20.40 11.60 4.22
C ASN A 179 -19.80 12.96 3.85
N ASP A 180 -19.45 13.77 4.86
CA ASP A 180 -18.53 14.90 4.69
C ASP A 180 -17.18 14.39 4.17
N ARG A 181 -16.58 15.13 3.23
CA ARG A 181 -15.37 14.68 2.55
C ARG A 181 -14.49 15.81 2.03
N CYS A 182 -13.22 15.53 1.87
CA CYS A 182 -12.31 16.31 1.04
C CYS A 182 -11.55 15.42 0.08
N TYR A 183 -11.00 16.03 -0.96
CA TYR A 183 -10.30 15.32 -2.02
C TYR A 183 -8.85 15.80 -2.14
N PHE A 184 -7.93 14.85 -2.30
CA PHE A 184 -6.57 15.12 -2.71
C PHE A 184 -6.33 14.55 -4.11
N GLY A 185 -5.46 15.20 -4.88
CA GLY A 185 -5.13 14.77 -6.25
C GLY A 185 -3.83 15.38 -6.72
N ILE A 186 -3.29 14.88 -7.82
CA ILE A 186 -2.03 15.34 -8.42
C ILE A 186 -2.32 15.80 -9.82
N SER A 187 -1.95 17.04 -10.17
CA SER A 187 -1.97 17.55 -11.54
C SER A 187 -1.11 16.68 -12.46
N ARG A 188 -1.44 16.65 -13.74
CA ARG A 188 -0.55 16.02 -14.73
C ARG A 188 0.85 16.62 -14.63
N LEU A 189 1.85 15.77 -14.38
CA LEU A 189 3.24 16.20 -14.29
C LEU A 189 3.84 16.38 -15.69
N PRO A 190 4.82 17.29 -15.88
CA PRO A 190 5.29 17.68 -17.21
C PRO A 190 5.79 16.55 -18.13
N ASN A 191 6.36 15.50 -17.53
CA ASN A 191 6.93 14.36 -18.27
C ASN A 191 6.02 13.13 -18.26
N GLU A 192 4.78 13.24 -17.78
CA GLU A 192 3.86 12.11 -17.77
C GLU A 192 3.22 11.92 -19.16
N PRO A 193 3.14 10.69 -19.68
CA PRO A 193 2.37 10.41 -20.87
C PRO A 193 0.88 10.69 -20.64
N GLU A 194 0.12 11.00 -21.70
CA GLU A 194 -1.34 11.23 -21.59
C GLU A 194 -2.07 10.02 -21.03
N ALA A 195 -1.68 8.83 -21.45
CA ALA A 195 -2.23 7.59 -20.92
C ALA A 195 -1.17 6.50 -20.91
N ARG A 196 -1.01 5.85 -19.77
CA ARG A 196 -0.30 4.56 -19.70
C ARG A 196 -1.23 3.44 -20.10
N GLU A 197 -0.75 2.56 -20.94
CA GLU A 197 -1.50 1.39 -21.32
C GLU A 197 -1.23 0.25 -20.31
N ASN A 198 -2.24 0.00 -19.47
CA ASN A 198 -2.26 -1.16 -18.58
C ASN A 198 -3.24 -2.20 -19.13
N ILE A 199 -2.97 -3.48 -18.92
CA ILE A 199 -3.88 -4.58 -19.29
C ILE A 199 -5.21 -4.42 -18.58
N VAL A 200 -5.18 -4.13 -17.27
CA VAL A 200 -6.38 -3.95 -16.45
C VAL A 200 -6.86 -2.51 -16.51
N ARG A 201 -8.08 -2.33 -16.99
CA ARG A 201 -8.78 -1.05 -17.12
C ARG A 201 -10.15 -1.16 -16.45
N ASP A 202 -10.19 -1.08 -15.11
CA ASP A 202 -11.41 -1.31 -14.33
C ASP A 202 -12.48 -0.24 -14.51
N VAL A 203 -12.10 1.02 -14.77
CA VAL A 203 -13.03 2.13 -14.91
C VAL A 203 -13.01 2.66 -16.34
N ARG A 204 -13.97 2.18 -17.14
CA ARG A 204 -14.14 2.59 -18.55
C ARG A 204 -15.51 3.21 -18.83
N ILE A 205 -16.47 2.91 -17.98
CA ILE A 205 -17.87 3.24 -18.17
C ILE A 205 -18.28 4.30 -17.16
N CYS A 206 -18.97 5.32 -17.64
CA CYS A 206 -19.49 6.39 -16.81
C CYS A 206 -20.53 5.85 -15.82
N PRO A 207 -20.38 6.13 -14.52
CA PRO A 207 -21.35 5.66 -13.51
C PRO A 207 -22.72 6.30 -13.65
N ASN A 208 -22.83 7.47 -14.32
CA ASN A 208 -24.09 8.19 -14.44
C ASN A 208 -24.91 7.77 -15.67
N CYS A 209 -24.27 7.56 -16.84
CA CYS A 209 -25.00 7.36 -18.07
C CYS A 209 -24.56 6.10 -18.85
N ALA A 210 -23.64 5.32 -18.33
CA ALA A 210 -23.04 4.16 -18.99
C ALA A 210 -22.31 4.45 -20.31
N GLY A 211 -22.05 5.71 -20.66
CA GLY A 211 -21.19 6.11 -21.78
C GLY A 211 -19.72 5.81 -21.49
N LEU A 212 -18.88 5.86 -22.53
CA LEU A 212 -17.45 5.69 -22.34
C LEU A 212 -16.85 6.93 -21.65
N LEU A 213 -15.92 6.68 -20.72
CA LEU A 213 -15.13 7.73 -20.09
C LEU A 213 -13.89 8.03 -20.94
N GLU A 214 -13.56 9.32 -21.05
CA GLU A 214 -12.31 9.82 -21.57
C GLU A 214 -11.43 10.28 -20.40
N TYR A 215 -10.12 10.09 -20.53
CA TYR A 215 -9.14 10.48 -19.51
C TYR A 215 -8.32 11.66 -19.99
N ASP A 216 -8.28 12.73 -19.20
CA ASP A 216 -7.39 13.87 -19.44
C ASP A 216 -5.92 13.46 -19.26
N PHE A 217 -5.70 12.59 -18.27
CA PHE A 217 -4.47 11.81 -18.09
C PHE A 217 -4.75 10.55 -17.28
N ARG A 218 -3.94 9.51 -17.47
CA ARG A 218 -4.00 8.26 -16.71
C ARG A 218 -2.58 7.82 -16.35
N ARG A 219 -2.29 7.76 -15.04
CA ARG A 219 -0.97 7.39 -14.51
C ARG A 219 -0.72 5.90 -14.51
N TYR A 220 -1.66 5.16 -13.94
CA TYR A 220 -1.63 3.69 -13.90
C TYR A 220 -3.04 3.15 -13.64
N ASN A 221 -3.38 2.04 -14.24
CA ASN A 221 -4.70 1.41 -14.17
C ASN A 221 -5.84 2.43 -14.40
N HIS A 222 -6.63 2.76 -13.36
CA HIS A 222 -7.69 3.76 -13.41
C HIS A 222 -7.35 5.05 -12.65
N ILE A 223 -6.13 5.18 -12.13
CA ILE A 223 -5.71 6.40 -11.45
C ILE A 223 -5.40 7.49 -12.47
N GLY A 224 -6.15 8.57 -12.40
CA GLY A 224 -6.06 9.71 -13.30
C GLY A 224 -7.32 10.55 -13.26
N GLN A 225 -7.42 11.53 -14.12
CA GLN A 225 -8.61 12.37 -14.24
C GLN A 225 -9.41 12.00 -15.49
N ALA A 226 -10.69 11.77 -15.31
CA ALA A 226 -11.59 11.32 -16.35
C ALA A 226 -12.85 12.17 -16.40
N HIS A 227 -13.43 12.26 -17.60
CA HIS A 227 -14.71 12.90 -17.83
C HIS A 227 -15.56 12.07 -18.79
N CYS A 228 -16.86 12.33 -18.78
CA CYS A 228 -17.81 11.71 -19.70
C CYS A 228 -18.31 12.75 -20.70
N PRO A 229 -17.98 12.63 -21.99
CA PRO A 229 -18.43 13.59 -23.01
C PRO A 229 -19.95 13.55 -23.22
N ALA A 230 -20.62 12.44 -22.84
CA ALA A 230 -22.05 12.28 -23.04
C ALA A 230 -22.91 12.97 -21.97
N CYS A 231 -22.49 13.05 -20.71
CA CYS A 231 -23.31 13.58 -19.64
C CYS A 231 -22.61 14.63 -18.74
N GLY A 232 -21.35 14.96 -19.01
CA GLY A 232 -20.58 15.94 -18.25
C GLY A 232 -20.10 15.44 -16.87
N PHE A 233 -20.24 14.14 -16.55
CA PHE A 233 -19.60 13.58 -15.37
C PHE A 233 -18.09 13.77 -15.43
N SER A 234 -17.45 14.09 -14.31
CA SER A 234 -16.00 14.23 -14.20
C SER A 234 -15.47 13.73 -12.85
N SER A 235 -14.18 13.44 -12.81
CA SER A 235 -13.45 13.26 -11.56
C SER A 235 -13.68 14.43 -10.61
N PRO A 236 -13.74 14.21 -9.29
CA PRO A 236 -13.86 15.30 -8.33
C PRO A 236 -12.72 16.31 -8.43
N THR A 237 -13.01 17.57 -8.18
CA THR A 237 -11.97 18.59 -8.05
C THR A 237 -11.25 18.41 -6.71
N PRO A 238 -9.90 18.29 -6.70
CA PRO A 238 -9.16 18.18 -5.45
C PRO A 238 -9.22 19.48 -4.62
N ASP A 239 -9.43 19.35 -3.31
CA ASP A 239 -9.26 20.43 -2.33
C ASP A 239 -7.78 20.64 -2.01
N TYR A 240 -6.99 19.57 -2.13
CA TYR A 240 -5.53 19.54 -1.95
C TYR A 240 -4.90 19.03 -3.24
N LEU A 241 -4.45 19.94 -4.09
CA LEU A 241 -3.90 19.64 -5.40
C LEU A 241 -2.38 19.80 -5.40
N LEU A 242 -1.64 18.72 -5.63
CA LEU A 242 -0.23 18.81 -5.95
C LEU A 242 -0.07 19.34 -7.39
N GLU A 243 0.43 20.57 -7.51
CA GLU A 243 0.56 21.25 -8.80
C GLU A 243 1.88 20.96 -9.49
N SER A 244 2.97 20.89 -8.73
CA SER A 244 4.30 20.68 -9.27
C SER A 244 5.27 20.03 -8.28
N ILE A 245 6.34 19.45 -8.83
CA ILE A 245 7.43 18.83 -8.07
C ILE A 245 8.74 19.36 -8.63
N ASP A 246 9.59 19.90 -7.75
CA ASP A 246 11.00 20.16 -8.02
C ASP A 246 11.79 18.95 -7.47
N PHE A 247 12.17 18.04 -8.35
CA PHE A 247 12.89 16.82 -7.98
C PHE A 247 14.34 17.11 -7.53
N GLU A 248 14.97 18.19 -8.03
CA GLU A 248 16.32 18.56 -7.64
C GLU A 248 16.37 19.07 -6.20
N LYS A 249 15.38 19.91 -5.83
CA LYS A 249 15.25 20.45 -4.47
C LYS A 249 14.47 19.52 -3.54
N ALA A 250 13.90 18.45 -4.07
CA ALA A 250 12.98 17.55 -3.36
C ALA A 250 11.82 18.30 -2.68
N VAL A 251 11.09 19.13 -3.45
CA VAL A 251 9.99 19.96 -2.96
C VAL A 251 8.73 19.72 -3.78
N MET A 252 7.60 19.57 -3.09
CA MET A 252 6.25 19.50 -3.64
C MET A 252 5.51 20.82 -3.39
N SER A 253 4.86 21.38 -4.43
CA SER A 253 3.94 22.51 -4.30
C SER A 253 2.50 22.01 -4.27
N VAL A 254 1.82 22.21 -3.16
CA VAL A 254 0.42 21.78 -2.95
C VAL A 254 -0.47 23.01 -2.83
N SER A 255 -1.46 23.14 -3.73
CA SER A 255 -2.51 24.15 -3.67
C SER A 255 -3.60 23.70 -2.71
N GLU A 256 -4.01 24.59 -1.83
CA GLU A 256 -5.08 24.41 -0.84
C GLU A 256 -5.86 25.70 -0.62
N ALA A 257 -6.92 25.67 0.19
CA ALA A 257 -7.61 26.89 0.56
C ALA A 257 -6.64 27.90 1.20
N GLY A 258 -6.44 29.05 0.57
CA GLY A 258 -5.48 30.09 1.00
C GLY A 258 -4.16 30.13 0.25
N GLY A 259 -3.99 29.35 -0.82
CA GLY A 259 -2.88 29.39 -1.76
C GLY A 259 -1.93 28.19 -1.69
N ALA A 260 -0.90 28.21 -2.52
CA ALA A 260 0.06 27.11 -2.60
C ALA A 260 1.02 27.07 -1.40
N ARG A 261 1.36 25.86 -0.98
CA ARG A 261 2.30 25.58 0.12
C ARG A 261 3.37 24.59 -0.34
N ALA A 262 4.59 24.80 0.14
CA ALA A 262 5.70 23.92 -0.15
C ALA A 262 5.86 22.86 0.95
N TYR A 263 6.05 21.61 0.53
CA TYR A 263 6.34 20.48 1.42
C TYR A 263 7.51 19.69 0.84
N LYS A 264 8.29 19.07 1.72
CA LYS A 264 9.41 18.21 1.29
C LYS A 264 8.87 16.97 0.56
N LEU A 265 9.46 16.65 -0.59
CA LEU A 265 9.27 15.39 -1.28
C LEU A 265 10.05 14.29 -0.56
N VAL A 266 9.35 13.37 0.08
CA VAL A 266 9.98 12.30 0.88
C VAL A 266 10.28 11.04 0.08
N ALA A 267 9.72 10.89 -1.12
CA ALA A 267 9.98 9.79 -2.05
C ALA A 267 9.53 10.14 -3.47
N ASN A 268 10.25 9.64 -4.48
CA ASN A 268 10.01 9.99 -5.88
C ASN A 268 8.92 9.14 -6.56
N ALA A 269 8.63 7.95 -6.02
CA ALA A 269 7.61 7.08 -6.61
C ALA A 269 6.20 7.68 -6.44
N VAL A 270 5.44 7.77 -7.53
CA VAL A 270 4.15 8.47 -7.58
C VAL A 270 3.15 7.99 -6.53
N TYR A 271 3.12 6.69 -6.23
CA TYR A 271 2.25 6.14 -5.18
C TYR A 271 2.65 6.62 -3.77
N ASN A 272 3.94 6.89 -3.51
CA ASN A 272 4.39 7.51 -2.25
C ASN A 272 4.09 9.00 -2.21
N ILE A 273 4.07 9.67 -3.35
CA ILE A 273 3.63 11.06 -3.46
C ILE A 273 2.15 11.17 -3.09
N TYR A 274 1.28 10.28 -3.61
CA TYR A 274 -0.12 10.19 -3.16
C TYR A 274 -0.25 9.93 -1.67
N ASN A 275 0.55 9.02 -1.11
CA ASN A 275 0.54 8.74 0.33
C ASN A 275 0.91 10.00 1.14
N SER A 276 1.94 10.74 0.72
CA SER A 276 2.36 11.99 1.36
C SER A 276 1.27 13.05 1.29
N LEU A 277 0.68 13.25 0.11
CA LEU A 277 -0.38 14.22 -0.12
C LEU A 277 -1.64 13.89 0.70
N SER A 278 -2.00 12.62 0.81
CA SER A 278 -3.12 12.16 1.63
C SER A 278 -2.93 12.46 3.12
N VAL A 279 -1.69 12.34 3.62
CA VAL A 279 -1.33 12.70 5.01
C VAL A 279 -1.41 14.21 5.20
N ILE A 280 -0.94 15.01 4.25
CA ILE A 280 -1.05 16.47 4.29
C ILE A 280 -2.53 16.87 4.35
N ALA A 281 -3.35 16.36 3.43
CA ALA A 281 -4.78 16.65 3.39
C ALA A 281 -5.47 16.30 4.72
N LEU A 282 -5.24 15.09 5.26
CA LEU A 282 -5.79 14.68 6.55
C LEU A 282 -5.40 15.62 7.69
N LEU A 283 -4.13 15.95 7.82
CA LEU A 283 -3.64 16.79 8.92
C LEU A 283 -4.17 18.22 8.79
N ARG A 284 -4.30 18.75 7.57
CA ARG A 284 -4.95 20.06 7.32
C ARG A 284 -6.42 20.05 7.71
N GLU A 285 -7.16 19.00 7.38
CA GLU A 285 -8.56 18.81 7.76
C GLU A 285 -8.75 18.64 9.29
N MET A 286 -7.72 18.13 9.97
CA MET A 286 -7.67 18.10 11.44
C MET A 286 -7.33 19.49 12.06
N GLY A 287 -7.07 20.51 11.25
CA GLY A 287 -6.77 21.87 11.70
C GLY A 287 -5.31 22.16 12.01
N TYR A 288 -4.38 21.28 11.68
CA TYR A 288 -2.95 21.57 11.88
C TYR A 288 -2.45 22.60 10.86
N PRO A 289 -1.66 23.62 11.27
CA PRO A 289 -1.08 24.60 10.37
C PRO A 289 -0.14 23.97 9.32
N ALA A 290 -0.13 24.50 8.10
CA ALA A 290 0.71 24.01 7.00
C ALA A 290 2.20 24.03 7.37
N GLU A 291 2.66 25.08 8.05
CA GLU A 291 4.05 25.25 8.48
C GLU A 291 4.48 24.15 9.49
N LYS A 292 3.56 23.76 10.39
CA LYS A 292 3.82 22.67 11.35
C LYS A 292 3.94 21.33 10.64
N ILE A 293 3.10 21.08 9.64
CA ILE A 293 3.15 19.86 8.82
C ILE A 293 4.44 19.85 7.98
N ALA A 294 4.77 20.96 7.30
CA ALA A 294 5.97 21.09 6.48
C ALA A 294 7.23 20.81 7.32
N SER A 295 7.33 21.40 8.53
CA SER A 295 8.43 21.13 9.45
C SER A 295 8.55 19.65 9.84
N ALA A 296 7.43 18.93 10.04
CA ALA A 296 7.46 17.50 10.33
C ALA A 296 7.95 16.68 9.12
N PHE A 297 7.57 17.08 7.91
CA PHE A 297 8.02 16.42 6.67
C PHE A 297 9.54 16.51 6.46
N GLU A 298 10.22 17.56 6.97
CA GLU A 298 11.69 17.64 6.91
C GLU A 298 12.39 16.48 7.62
N GLY A 299 11.82 16.01 8.72
CA GLY A 299 12.34 14.90 9.52
C GLY A 299 11.90 13.52 9.06
N LEU A 300 10.89 13.43 8.16
CA LEU A 300 10.37 12.15 7.71
C LEU A 300 11.40 11.42 6.82
N LYS A 301 11.56 10.16 7.14
CA LYS A 301 12.18 9.18 6.25
C LYS A 301 11.09 8.17 5.90
N VAL A 302 10.67 8.13 4.64
CA VAL A 302 9.88 6.98 4.19
C VAL A 302 10.78 5.77 4.37
N VAL A 303 10.43 4.94 5.35
CA VAL A 303 11.09 3.65 5.50
C VAL A 303 10.77 2.89 4.21
N GLN A 304 11.73 2.80 3.35
CA GLN A 304 11.68 1.98 2.14
C GLN A 304 11.74 0.51 2.56
N SER A 305 10.79 0.08 3.40
CA SER A 305 10.68 -1.31 3.85
C SER A 305 10.48 -2.30 2.70
N ARG A 306 10.29 -1.75 1.50
CA ARG A 306 10.05 -2.51 0.26
C ARG A 306 11.12 -2.31 -0.80
N PHE A 307 12.10 -1.45 -0.55
CA PHE A 307 13.14 -1.08 -1.50
C PHE A 307 14.47 -1.03 -0.77
N TRP A 308 15.47 -1.72 -1.28
CA TRP A 308 16.83 -1.68 -0.78
C TRP A 308 17.78 -1.67 -1.97
N GLU A 309 18.80 -0.85 -1.92
CA GLU A 309 19.80 -0.73 -2.97
C GLU A 309 21.21 -0.68 -2.38
N GLU A 310 22.13 -1.39 -3.02
CA GLU A 310 23.55 -1.40 -2.68
C GLU A 310 24.36 -1.31 -3.97
N GLU A 311 25.34 -0.44 -4.01
CA GLU A 311 26.30 -0.36 -5.10
C GLU A 311 27.48 -1.31 -4.83
N ILE A 312 27.74 -2.22 -5.76
CA ILE A 312 28.80 -3.22 -5.66
C ILE A 312 29.63 -3.18 -6.95
N ASN A 313 30.93 -2.85 -6.83
CA ASN A 313 31.86 -2.71 -7.97
C ASN A 313 31.31 -1.79 -9.07
N GLY A 314 30.67 -0.67 -8.69
CA GLY A 314 30.07 0.31 -9.61
C GLY A 314 28.75 -0.12 -10.28
N LYS A 315 28.14 -1.24 -9.83
CA LYS A 315 26.84 -1.71 -10.32
C LYS A 315 25.83 -1.73 -9.18
N PRO A 316 24.63 -1.12 -9.33
CA PRO A 316 23.58 -1.22 -8.34
C PRO A 316 22.91 -2.60 -8.32
N LEU A 317 22.72 -3.14 -7.12
CA LEU A 317 21.85 -4.26 -6.82
C LEU A 317 20.63 -3.74 -6.07
N THR A 318 19.50 -3.75 -6.73
CA THR A 318 18.23 -3.22 -6.21
C THR A 318 17.27 -4.34 -5.84
N VAL A 319 16.76 -4.34 -4.61
CA VAL A 319 15.81 -5.35 -4.11
C VAL A 319 14.48 -4.71 -3.84
N ILE A 320 13.41 -5.22 -4.46
CA ILE A 320 12.08 -4.64 -4.42
C ILE A 320 11.07 -5.69 -3.94
N MET A 321 10.31 -5.38 -2.89
CA MET A 321 9.15 -6.17 -2.53
C MET A 321 7.99 -5.86 -3.49
N ALA A 322 7.85 -6.66 -4.52
CA ALA A 322 6.82 -6.50 -5.55
C ALA A 322 5.41 -6.90 -5.09
N LYS A 323 5.30 -7.65 -3.97
CA LYS A 323 4.03 -8.13 -3.42
C LYS A 323 3.20 -8.88 -4.46
N GLY A 324 3.68 -10.03 -4.90
CA GLY A 324 3.19 -10.85 -6.02
C GLY A 324 1.67 -10.97 -6.15
N LEU A 325 0.94 -11.37 -5.15
CA LEU A 325 -0.53 -11.51 -5.20
C LEU A 325 -1.30 -10.19 -5.43
N ASN A 326 -0.61 -9.04 -5.48
CA ASN A 326 -1.18 -7.75 -5.82
C ASN A 326 -0.66 -7.28 -7.18
N ALA A 327 -1.46 -7.48 -8.22
CA ALA A 327 -1.08 -7.18 -9.61
C ALA A 327 -0.61 -5.73 -9.80
N VAL A 328 -1.28 -4.76 -9.17
CA VAL A 328 -0.91 -3.34 -9.27
C VAL A 328 0.46 -3.07 -8.65
N ALA A 329 0.77 -3.65 -7.49
CA ALA A 329 2.08 -3.48 -6.86
C ALA A 329 3.19 -4.11 -7.70
N CYS A 330 2.94 -5.28 -8.30
CA CYS A 330 3.84 -5.91 -9.27
C CYS A 330 4.06 -5.02 -10.50
N THR A 331 2.98 -4.56 -11.13
CA THR A 331 3.02 -3.66 -12.28
C THR A 331 3.87 -2.43 -12.01
N LEU A 332 3.67 -1.76 -10.88
CA LEU A 332 4.46 -0.58 -10.49
C LEU A 332 5.95 -0.91 -10.28
N SER A 333 6.26 -2.13 -9.82
CA SER A 333 7.65 -2.59 -9.70
C SER A 333 8.27 -2.86 -11.07
N PHE A 334 7.52 -3.44 -12.00
CA PHE A 334 7.99 -3.67 -13.37
C PHE A 334 8.19 -2.37 -14.15
N ASP A 335 7.25 -1.41 -13.99
CA ASP A 335 7.35 -0.06 -14.55
C ASP A 335 8.59 0.68 -14.03
N TYR A 336 8.88 0.58 -12.73
CA TYR A 336 10.10 1.13 -12.15
C TYR A 336 11.36 0.51 -12.78
N VAL A 337 11.42 -0.83 -12.90
CA VAL A 337 12.54 -1.52 -13.56
C VAL A 337 12.69 -1.06 -15.01
N SER A 338 11.60 -0.96 -15.77
CA SER A 338 11.63 -0.49 -17.16
C SER A 338 12.13 0.96 -17.27
N SER A 339 11.73 1.84 -16.35
CA SER A 339 12.12 3.26 -16.37
C SER A 339 13.59 3.54 -16.06
N GLU A 340 14.29 2.58 -15.48
CA GLU A 340 15.71 2.71 -15.16
C GLU A 340 16.59 2.55 -16.42
N ALA A 341 17.55 3.44 -16.59
CA ALA A 341 18.48 3.41 -17.72
C ALA A 341 19.56 2.32 -17.55
N GLY A 342 20.08 1.80 -18.67
CA GLY A 342 21.15 0.79 -18.73
C GLY A 342 20.64 -0.64 -18.80
N ARG A 343 21.54 -1.57 -19.14
CA ARG A 343 21.22 -3.00 -19.31
C ARG A 343 20.89 -3.64 -17.96
N LYS A 344 19.76 -4.34 -17.91
CA LYS A 344 19.17 -4.87 -16.67
C LYS A 344 19.13 -6.39 -16.67
N ALA A 345 19.53 -7.00 -15.55
CA ALA A 345 19.18 -8.38 -15.22
C ALA A 345 18.13 -8.36 -14.10
N VAL A 346 17.03 -9.09 -14.29
CA VAL A 346 15.88 -9.10 -13.39
C VAL A 346 15.65 -10.49 -12.84
N VAL A 347 15.57 -10.61 -11.52
CA VAL A 347 15.24 -11.85 -10.81
C VAL A 347 13.83 -11.73 -10.23
N LEU A 348 12.93 -12.63 -10.60
CA LEU A 348 11.53 -12.65 -10.15
C LEU A 348 11.31 -13.81 -9.20
N MET A 349 11.18 -13.51 -7.90
CA MET A 349 10.82 -14.45 -6.82
C MET A 349 9.41 -14.13 -6.33
N LEU A 350 8.41 -14.41 -7.15
CA LEU A 350 7.03 -13.97 -6.94
C LEU A 350 6.10 -15.05 -6.37
N ASP A 351 6.64 -16.20 -6.00
CA ASP A 351 5.90 -17.31 -5.40
C ASP A 351 5.36 -16.96 -4.00
N ASP A 352 4.15 -17.38 -3.69
CA ASP A 352 3.62 -17.35 -2.34
C ASP A 352 4.15 -18.54 -1.50
N VAL A 353 4.19 -18.38 -0.20
CA VAL A 353 4.50 -19.45 0.74
C VAL A 353 3.51 -20.62 0.68
N PHE A 354 2.28 -20.35 0.25
CA PHE A 354 1.22 -21.35 0.08
C PHE A 354 1.40 -22.21 -1.17
N ASP A 355 2.09 -21.74 -2.19
CA ASP A 355 2.37 -22.49 -3.43
C ASP A 355 3.06 -23.84 -3.19
N GLN A 356 3.85 -23.94 -2.11
CA GLN A 356 4.50 -25.18 -1.72
C GLN A 356 3.59 -26.14 -0.95
N LYS A 357 2.47 -25.66 -0.40
CA LYS A 357 1.58 -26.42 0.47
C LYS A 357 0.29 -26.85 -0.23
N GLU A 358 -0.15 -26.08 -1.19
CA GLU A 358 -1.41 -26.25 -1.89
C GLU A 358 -1.13 -26.44 -3.39
N SER A 359 -1.66 -27.52 -3.97
CA SER A 359 -1.47 -27.87 -5.39
C SER A 359 -2.27 -27.00 -6.36
N SER A 360 -3.20 -26.16 -5.87
CA SER A 360 -4.14 -25.38 -6.67
C SER A 360 -4.19 -23.90 -6.26
N GLU A 361 -3.03 -23.28 -6.06
CA GLU A 361 -2.97 -21.85 -5.77
C GLU A 361 -3.48 -21.03 -6.96
N ASN A 362 -4.19 -19.94 -6.68
CA ASN A 362 -4.72 -19.05 -7.71
C ASN A 362 -3.64 -18.12 -8.24
N ILE A 363 -3.16 -18.36 -9.45
CA ILE A 363 -2.17 -17.55 -10.16
C ILE A 363 -2.78 -16.52 -11.13
N ALA A 364 -4.10 -16.31 -11.12
CA ALA A 364 -4.75 -15.40 -12.06
C ALA A 364 -4.24 -13.95 -11.98
N TRP A 365 -3.67 -13.55 -10.84
CA TRP A 365 -3.04 -12.24 -10.68
C TRP A 365 -1.88 -11.98 -11.65
N LEU A 366 -1.19 -13.03 -12.14
CA LEU A 366 -0.15 -12.94 -13.17
C LEU A 366 -0.70 -12.32 -14.46
N TYR A 367 -1.97 -12.58 -14.78
CA TYR A 367 -2.63 -12.07 -15.99
C TYR A 367 -3.22 -10.67 -15.82
N ASP A 368 -3.30 -10.17 -14.58
CA ASP A 368 -3.69 -8.80 -14.26
C ASP A 368 -2.45 -7.87 -14.10
N ALA A 369 -1.25 -8.43 -13.91
CA ALA A 369 -0.01 -7.65 -13.82
C ALA A 369 0.59 -7.40 -15.20
N ASP A 370 1.08 -6.20 -15.43
CA ASP A 370 1.65 -5.76 -16.72
C ASP A 370 3.11 -6.22 -16.86
N PHE A 371 3.33 -7.50 -17.13
CA PHE A 371 4.66 -8.06 -17.46
C PHE A 371 5.22 -7.48 -18.77
N GLU A 372 4.40 -6.81 -19.56
CA GLU A 372 4.74 -6.10 -20.79
C GLU A 372 5.79 -5.02 -20.54
N PHE A 373 5.87 -4.42 -19.35
CA PHE A 373 6.95 -3.50 -18.98
C PHE A 373 8.33 -4.16 -18.96
N LEU A 374 8.39 -5.49 -18.77
CA LEU A 374 9.64 -6.24 -18.81
C LEU A 374 10.06 -6.63 -20.25
N ASN A 375 9.19 -6.43 -21.25
CA ASN A 375 9.54 -6.52 -22.66
C ASN A 375 10.21 -5.22 -23.14
N ASP A 376 11.25 -4.83 -22.44
CA ASP A 376 12.06 -3.65 -22.68
C ASP A 376 13.37 -4.06 -23.35
N PRO A 377 13.87 -3.33 -24.39
CA PRO A 377 15.15 -3.65 -25.01
C PRO A 377 16.33 -3.71 -24.05
N ASP A 378 16.32 -2.84 -23.02
CA ASP A 378 17.35 -2.77 -22.00
C ASP A 378 17.26 -3.89 -20.95
N VAL A 379 16.15 -4.64 -20.88
CA VAL A 379 16.05 -5.85 -20.08
C VAL A 379 16.77 -6.99 -20.85
N ALA A 380 18.01 -7.25 -20.46
CA ALA A 380 18.87 -8.22 -21.10
C ALA A 380 18.58 -9.65 -20.66
N GLN A 381 18.19 -9.84 -19.39
CA GLN A 381 17.92 -11.16 -18.82
C GLN A 381 16.82 -11.10 -17.76
N ILE A 382 15.99 -12.15 -17.71
CA ILE A 382 15.02 -12.40 -16.64
C ILE A 382 15.20 -13.81 -16.09
N VAL A 383 15.37 -13.92 -14.79
CA VAL A 383 15.44 -15.21 -14.06
C VAL A 383 14.16 -15.35 -13.24
N THR A 384 13.27 -16.25 -13.64
CA THR A 384 12.08 -16.61 -12.87
C THR A 384 12.40 -17.71 -11.87
N VAL A 385 11.99 -17.56 -10.62
CA VAL A 385 12.47 -18.41 -9.51
C VAL A 385 11.30 -18.98 -8.71
N GLY A 386 11.44 -20.24 -8.28
CA GLY A 386 10.52 -20.92 -7.39
C GLY A 386 9.61 -21.92 -8.10
N VAL A 387 8.63 -22.46 -7.37
CA VAL A 387 7.73 -23.50 -7.88
C VAL A 387 6.83 -23.00 -9.02
N ARG A 388 6.60 -21.69 -9.11
CA ARG A 388 5.84 -21.01 -10.18
C ARG A 388 6.74 -20.38 -11.25
N SER A 389 8.01 -20.74 -11.29
CA SER A 389 8.96 -20.19 -12.27
C SER A 389 8.52 -20.40 -13.72
N LEU A 390 7.92 -21.55 -14.04
CA LEU A 390 7.39 -21.82 -15.39
C LEU A 390 6.13 -21.05 -15.71
N ASP A 391 5.24 -20.80 -14.74
CA ASP A 391 4.06 -19.96 -14.92
C ASP A 391 4.48 -18.52 -15.22
N SER A 392 5.46 -18.00 -14.48
CA SER A 392 6.05 -16.68 -14.71
C SER A 392 6.77 -16.61 -16.06
N LYS A 393 7.53 -17.65 -16.46
CA LYS A 393 8.14 -17.75 -17.81
C LYS A 393 7.07 -17.69 -18.88
N MET A 394 5.99 -18.48 -18.76
CA MET A 394 4.89 -18.46 -19.72
C MET A 394 4.26 -17.06 -19.83
N ARG A 395 4.04 -16.39 -18.70
CA ARG A 395 3.46 -15.03 -18.69
C ARG A 395 4.39 -14.01 -19.37
N LEU A 396 5.72 -14.13 -19.19
CA LEU A 396 6.71 -13.29 -19.88
C LEU A 396 6.70 -13.52 -21.40
N LEU A 397 6.61 -14.78 -21.85
CA LEU A 397 6.46 -15.10 -23.27
C LEU A 397 5.19 -14.50 -23.87
N MET A 398 4.08 -14.53 -23.13
CA MET A 398 2.82 -13.88 -23.53
C MET A 398 2.96 -12.35 -23.57
N ALA A 399 3.82 -11.76 -22.76
CA ALA A 399 4.15 -10.33 -22.78
C ALA A 399 5.08 -9.94 -23.95
N GLY A 400 5.53 -10.92 -24.75
CA GLY A 400 6.42 -10.69 -25.90
C GLY A 400 7.90 -10.73 -25.57
N VAL A 401 8.28 -11.07 -24.34
CA VAL A 401 9.70 -11.23 -23.98
C VAL A 401 10.29 -12.45 -24.71
N SER A 402 11.43 -12.25 -25.37
CA SER A 402 12.09 -13.32 -26.12
C SER A 402 12.59 -14.45 -25.20
N GLU A 403 12.41 -15.71 -25.61
CA GLU A 403 12.71 -16.89 -24.79
C GLU A 403 14.16 -16.95 -24.37
N ASP A 404 15.09 -16.53 -25.23
CA ASP A 404 16.53 -16.51 -24.97
C ASP A 404 16.94 -15.60 -23.81
N LYS A 405 16.11 -14.61 -23.46
CA LYS A 405 16.28 -13.75 -22.29
C LYS A 405 15.78 -14.37 -20.98
N ILE A 406 15.01 -15.48 -21.03
CA ILE A 406 14.31 -16.00 -19.86
C ILE A 406 14.93 -17.32 -19.38
N SER A 407 15.35 -17.36 -18.12
CA SER A 407 15.78 -18.57 -17.42
C SER A 407 14.80 -18.91 -16.30
N ALA A 408 14.28 -20.14 -16.23
CA ALA A 408 13.43 -20.61 -15.15
C ALA A 408 14.19 -21.51 -14.19
N VAL A 409 14.07 -21.28 -12.89
CA VAL A 409 14.78 -22.00 -11.82
C VAL A 409 13.79 -22.35 -10.71
N THR A 410 13.62 -23.64 -10.45
CA THR A 410 12.69 -24.10 -9.40
C THR A 410 13.25 -23.90 -8.01
N GLU A 411 14.54 -24.16 -7.81
CA GLU A 411 15.18 -24.05 -6.50
C GLU A 411 15.76 -22.65 -6.30
N GLU A 412 15.30 -21.93 -5.28
CA GLU A 412 15.72 -20.55 -4.99
C GLU A 412 17.24 -20.41 -4.81
N LYS A 413 17.91 -21.42 -4.22
CA LYS A 413 19.37 -21.43 -4.02
C LYS A 413 20.17 -21.38 -5.31
N ASP A 414 19.59 -21.80 -6.44
CA ASP A 414 20.26 -21.86 -7.73
C ASP A 414 20.06 -20.57 -8.56
N ALA A 415 19.22 -19.66 -8.07
CA ALA A 415 18.85 -18.42 -8.78
C ALA A 415 20.06 -17.52 -9.04
N ALA A 416 20.88 -17.27 -8.03
CA ALA A 416 22.03 -16.39 -8.12
C ALA A 416 23.05 -16.86 -9.19
N ALA A 417 23.23 -18.19 -9.36
CA ALA A 417 24.13 -18.75 -10.34
C ALA A 417 23.71 -18.47 -11.79
N ARG A 418 22.43 -18.20 -12.03
CA ARG A 418 21.87 -17.93 -13.37
C ARG A 418 21.94 -16.46 -13.77
N VAL A 419 22.22 -15.55 -12.84
CA VAL A 419 22.29 -14.10 -13.14
C VAL A 419 23.55 -13.79 -13.93
N ASP A 420 23.39 -13.16 -15.08
CA ASP A 420 24.49 -12.63 -15.90
C ASP A 420 24.95 -11.27 -15.35
N ILE A 421 25.90 -11.31 -14.41
CA ILE A 421 26.47 -10.12 -13.77
C ILE A 421 27.30 -9.29 -14.75
N ALA A 422 28.00 -9.95 -15.68
CA ALA A 422 28.88 -9.28 -16.63
C ALA A 422 28.08 -8.49 -17.68
N GLY A 423 27.00 -9.10 -18.19
CA GLY A 423 26.16 -8.53 -19.23
C GLY A 423 25.15 -7.48 -18.77
N ALA A 424 25.07 -7.19 -17.46
CA ALA A 424 24.14 -6.20 -16.91
C ALA A 424 24.87 -5.04 -16.24
N ASP A 425 24.32 -3.83 -16.40
CA ASP A 425 24.74 -2.63 -15.69
C ASP A 425 24.05 -2.52 -14.32
N LYS A 426 22.81 -3.03 -14.22
CA LYS A 426 21.99 -3.03 -13.00
C LYS A 426 21.36 -4.40 -12.79
N ILE A 427 21.23 -4.80 -11.52
CA ILE A 427 20.57 -6.05 -11.14
C ILE A 427 19.38 -5.75 -10.23
N PHE A 428 18.21 -6.30 -10.59
CA PHE A 428 16.98 -6.16 -9.82
C PHE A 428 16.54 -7.51 -9.28
N LEU A 429 16.21 -7.57 -7.99
CA LEU A 429 15.58 -8.71 -7.34
C LEU A 429 14.20 -8.31 -6.84
N LEU A 430 13.16 -8.84 -7.47
CA LEU A 430 11.76 -8.62 -7.11
C LEU A 430 11.23 -9.84 -6.36
N TYR A 431 10.64 -9.62 -5.17
CA TYR A 431 10.22 -10.74 -4.34
C TYR A 431 8.83 -10.54 -3.71
N GLU A 432 8.19 -11.67 -3.33
CA GLU A 432 6.92 -11.71 -2.61
C GLU A 432 7.12 -11.46 -1.09
N LEU A 433 6.14 -10.84 -0.45
CA LEU A 433 6.16 -10.46 0.97
C LEU A 433 6.62 -11.60 1.90
N TYR A 434 6.13 -12.81 1.67
CA TYR A 434 6.43 -13.98 2.52
C TYR A 434 7.73 -14.70 2.15
N ARG A 435 8.48 -14.18 1.16
CA ARG A 435 9.76 -14.71 0.69
C ARG A 435 10.96 -13.88 1.11
N TYR A 436 10.80 -13.02 2.11
CA TYR A 436 11.85 -12.10 2.53
C TYR A 436 13.16 -12.80 2.87
N ASP A 437 13.14 -13.87 3.68
CA ASP A 437 14.36 -14.57 4.11
C ASP A 437 15.07 -15.23 2.92
N SER A 438 14.31 -15.87 2.01
CA SER A 438 14.83 -16.43 0.76
C SER A 438 15.41 -15.35 -0.15
N ALA A 439 14.72 -14.21 -0.29
CA ALA A 439 15.19 -13.09 -1.10
C ALA A 439 16.50 -12.51 -0.55
N VAL A 440 16.64 -12.41 0.77
CA VAL A 440 17.88 -11.98 1.44
C VAL A 440 19.01 -12.98 1.15
N ALA A 441 18.74 -14.30 1.17
CA ALA A 441 19.74 -15.30 0.86
C ALA A 441 20.21 -15.19 -0.60
N VAL A 442 19.29 -15.11 -1.56
CA VAL A 442 19.61 -14.94 -3.00
C VAL A 442 20.35 -13.63 -3.25
N ARG A 443 19.91 -12.52 -2.65
CA ARG A 443 20.60 -11.23 -2.71
C ARG A 443 22.05 -11.34 -2.26
N ASN A 444 22.30 -12.00 -1.11
CA ASN A 444 23.66 -12.12 -0.57
C ASN A 444 24.56 -12.94 -1.50
N GLN A 445 24.01 -13.99 -2.14
CA GLN A 445 24.74 -14.77 -3.13
C GLN A 445 25.06 -13.96 -4.40
N ILE A 446 24.11 -13.16 -4.90
CA ILE A 446 24.33 -12.24 -6.03
C ILE A 446 25.41 -11.21 -5.65
N ALA A 447 25.27 -10.57 -4.49
CA ALA A 447 26.23 -9.58 -3.99
C ALA A 447 27.65 -10.15 -3.87
N GLN A 448 27.80 -11.40 -3.39
CA GLN A 448 29.09 -12.07 -3.34
C GLN A 448 29.68 -12.26 -4.73
N ARG A 449 28.89 -12.79 -5.68
CA ARG A 449 29.35 -12.97 -7.07
C ARG A 449 29.71 -11.64 -7.73
N MET A 450 28.98 -10.54 -7.43
CA MET A 450 29.32 -9.21 -7.94
C MET A 450 30.66 -8.69 -7.39
N LYS A 451 31.04 -9.08 -6.16
CA LYS A 451 32.35 -8.74 -5.58
C LYS A 451 33.51 -9.54 -6.17
N GLU A 452 33.20 -10.72 -6.69
CA GLU A 452 34.19 -11.64 -7.29
C GLU A 452 34.37 -11.39 -8.80
N ALA A 453 33.42 -10.69 -9.45
CA ALA A 453 33.44 -10.35 -10.88
C ALA A 453 34.13 -9.00 -11.14
#